data_5f794a30ff1881d0e2dae3673a22d067
#
_entry.id   5f794a30ff1881d0e2dae3673a22d067
#
_cell.length_a   1.000
_cell.length_b   1.000
_cell.length_c   1.000
_cell.angle_alpha   90.00
_cell.angle_beta   90.00
_cell.angle_gamma   90.00
#
_symmetry.space_group_name_H-M   'P 1'
#
loop_
_entity.id
_entity.type
_entity.pdbx_description
1 polymer ?
#
loop_
_entity_poly.entity_id
_entity_poly.type
_entity_poly.pdbx_seq_one_letter_code
_entity_poly.pdbx_strand_id
1 'polypeptide(L)'
;MKSSKGRAALCWILTVLSIPVGIVLTSVLYALIPGENTALRLYLFNIPSEIFCFALPAFFILAARPERLARFRATKRGLSVNAVGYTALLAVSATIVVSMIAAIWGEVLNSSFQYTEPAQPRIVPQNAAEWALALLSTALVPALAEEMCFRGMLQGLLTRRLPRAGVWITALCFAAIHLQWSALPALFVLGLALGYANKRHGFWAGVLLHGLYNAAVLVLSSREIGITLPIVLVCTIAFIFAWRGLMQEEEPHHEADGTGL
;
A
#
# COMPACT_ATOMS: atom_id res chain seq x y z
N MET A 1 -7.02 34.41 -13.13
CA MET A 1 -5.66 33.86 -12.94
C MET A 1 -5.13 33.92 -11.50
N LYS A 2 -5.40 34.98 -10.71
CA LYS A 2 -4.96 35.07 -9.28
C LYS A 2 -5.56 33.98 -8.37
N SER A 3 -6.80 33.56 -8.62
CA SER A 3 -7.50 32.54 -7.79
C SER A 3 -6.87 31.14 -7.85
N SER A 4 -6.22 30.76 -8.94
CA SER A 4 -5.58 29.46 -9.09
C SER A 4 -4.26 29.33 -8.30
N LYS A 5 -3.47 30.40 -8.23
CA LYS A 5 -2.22 30.44 -7.44
C LYS A 5 -2.50 30.42 -5.94
N GLY A 6 -3.52 31.18 -5.47
CA GLY A 6 -3.94 31.17 -4.06
C GLY A 6 -4.44 29.78 -3.61
N ARG A 7 -5.25 29.12 -4.42
CA ARG A 7 -5.69 27.74 -4.14
C ARG A 7 -4.52 26.77 -4.08
N ALA A 8 -3.58 26.84 -5.01
CA ALA A 8 -2.41 25.96 -5.00
C ALA A 8 -1.56 26.20 -3.74
N ALA A 9 -1.32 27.46 -3.35
CA ALA A 9 -0.60 27.79 -2.13
C ALA A 9 -1.30 27.22 -0.88
N LEU A 10 -2.62 27.41 -0.77
CA LEU A 10 -3.40 26.83 0.33
C LEU A 10 -3.28 25.30 0.39
N CYS A 11 -3.38 24.60 -0.74
CA CYS A 11 -3.23 23.15 -0.79
C CYS A 11 -1.83 22.70 -0.32
N TRP A 12 -0.78 23.43 -0.67
CA TRP A 12 0.58 23.12 -0.19
C TRP A 12 0.72 23.35 1.32
N ILE A 13 0.14 24.45 1.85
CA ILE A 13 0.11 24.72 3.29
C ILE A 13 -0.63 23.58 4.02
N LEU A 14 -1.79 23.18 3.54
CA LEU A 14 -2.57 22.07 4.12
C LEU A 14 -1.82 20.74 4.06
N THR A 15 -1.05 20.48 2.98
CA THR A 15 -0.19 19.30 2.89
C THR A 15 0.87 19.28 3.98
N VAL A 16 1.56 20.40 4.18
CA VAL A 16 2.62 20.50 5.20
C VAL A 16 2.04 20.41 6.61
N LEU A 17 0.87 21.02 6.86
CA LEU A 17 0.24 21.02 8.17
C LEU A 17 -0.44 19.69 8.51
N SER A 18 -0.91 18.90 7.53
CA SER A 18 -1.63 17.67 7.80
C SER A 18 -0.80 16.65 8.57
N ILE A 19 0.50 16.54 8.28
CA ILE A 19 1.40 15.58 8.94
C ILE A 19 1.57 15.91 10.43
N PRO A 20 2.04 17.11 10.86
CA PRO A 20 2.18 17.40 12.28
C PRO A 20 0.85 17.41 13.03
N VAL A 21 -0.24 17.87 12.39
CA VAL A 21 -1.59 17.78 12.98
C VAL A 21 -1.99 16.32 13.17
N GLY A 22 -1.71 15.46 12.21
CA GLY A 22 -1.95 14.01 12.31
C GLY A 22 -1.17 13.40 13.47
N ILE A 23 0.12 13.68 13.57
CA ILE A 23 0.98 13.18 14.66
C ILE A 23 0.43 13.60 16.03
N VAL A 24 0.11 14.89 16.19
CA VAL A 24 -0.45 15.40 17.47
C VAL A 24 -1.79 14.74 17.78
N LEU A 25 -2.72 14.71 16.80
CA LEU A 25 -4.04 14.12 16.98
C LEU A 25 -3.95 12.64 17.36
N THR A 26 -3.14 11.86 16.66
CA THR A 26 -2.97 10.43 16.94
C THR A 26 -2.34 10.20 18.31
N SER A 27 -1.35 11.02 18.70
CA SER A 27 -0.74 10.95 20.05
C SER A 27 -1.73 11.27 21.15
N VAL A 28 -2.57 12.30 20.96
CA VAL A 28 -3.63 12.65 21.93
C VAL A 28 -4.66 11.53 22.00
N LEU A 29 -5.14 11.01 20.88
CA LEU A 29 -6.09 9.89 20.86
C LEU A 29 -5.51 8.66 21.56
N TYR A 30 -4.24 8.34 21.32
CA TYR A 30 -3.56 7.23 21.99
C TYR A 30 -3.52 7.43 23.52
N ALA A 31 -3.25 8.65 23.99
CA ALA A 31 -3.19 8.98 25.41
C ALA A 31 -4.56 8.97 26.09
N LEU A 32 -5.64 9.31 25.35
CA LEU A 32 -7.00 9.38 25.90
C LEU A 32 -7.69 8.00 25.99
N ILE A 33 -7.19 6.97 25.30
CA ILE A 33 -7.79 5.64 25.39
C ILE A 33 -7.34 4.98 26.70
N PRO A 34 -8.25 4.75 27.67
CA PRO A 34 -7.89 4.17 28.96
C PRO A 34 -7.61 2.67 28.84
N GLY A 35 -6.85 2.15 29.81
CA GLY A 35 -6.64 0.72 29.98
C GLY A 35 -5.45 0.14 29.21
N GLU A 36 -5.23 -1.15 29.38
CA GLU A 36 -4.11 -1.91 28.82
C GLU A 36 -4.42 -2.53 27.45
N ASN A 37 -5.57 -2.22 26.84
CA ASN A 37 -5.94 -2.80 25.54
C ASN A 37 -5.07 -2.23 24.40
N THR A 38 -3.87 -2.76 24.30
CA THR A 38 -2.86 -2.36 23.30
C THR A 38 -3.38 -2.57 21.87
N ALA A 39 -4.19 -3.61 21.64
CA ALA A 39 -4.77 -3.90 20.34
C ALA A 39 -5.69 -2.77 19.85
N LEU A 40 -6.67 -2.40 20.68
CA LEU A 40 -7.62 -1.35 20.35
C LEU A 40 -6.92 -0.01 20.12
N ARG A 41 -5.94 0.32 20.99
CA ARG A 41 -5.16 1.55 20.85
C ARG A 41 -4.44 1.62 19.51
N LEU A 42 -3.75 0.55 19.12
CA LEU A 42 -3.00 0.52 17.85
C LEU A 42 -3.93 0.61 16.65
N TYR A 43 -5.05 -0.11 16.64
CA TYR A 43 -6.00 -0.05 15.54
C TYR A 43 -6.62 1.34 15.39
N LEU A 44 -7.03 1.97 16.51
CA LEU A 44 -7.57 3.33 16.48
C LEU A 44 -6.51 4.39 16.14
N PHE A 45 -5.25 4.15 16.52
CA PHE A 45 -4.13 5.03 16.16
C PHE A 45 -3.80 4.97 14.65
N ASN A 46 -3.80 3.78 14.05
CA ASN A 46 -3.43 3.60 12.65
C ASN A 46 -4.36 4.36 11.70
N ILE A 47 -5.67 4.34 11.92
CA ILE A 47 -6.62 4.95 11.00
C ILE A 47 -6.37 6.46 10.78
N PRO A 48 -6.33 7.33 11.82
CA PRO A 48 -6.03 8.73 11.62
C PRO A 48 -4.59 8.96 11.15
N SER A 49 -3.63 8.14 11.58
CA SER A 49 -2.25 8.19 11.13
C SER A 49 -2.16 8.04 9.61
N GLU A 50 -2.79 7.01 9.03
CA GLU A 50 -2.84 6.80 7.59
C GLU A 50 -3.52 7.94 6.83
N ILE A 51 -4.64 8.43 7.36
CA ILE A 51 -5.39 9.53 6.74
C ILE A 51 -4.55 10.82 6.72
N PHE A 52 -3.98 11.21 7.85
CA PHE A 52 -3.27 12.47 7.96
C PHE A 52 -1.87 12.44 7.36
N CYS A 53 -1.17 11.31 7.41
CA CYS A 53 0.19 11.20 6.89
C CYS A 53 0.24 10.87 5.38
N PHE A 54 -0.76 10.20 4.84
CA PHE A 54 -0.75 9.75 3.44
C PHE A 54 -1.93 10.27 2.61
N ALA A 55 -3.19 10.03 3.04
CA ALA A 55 -4.35 10.36 2.23
C ALA A 55 -4.52 11.86 2.03
N LEU A 56 -4.52 12.65 3.10
CA LEU A 56 -4.71 14.11 3.03
C LEU A 56 -3.59 14.83 2.29
N PRO A 57 -2.29 14.57 2.54
CA PRO A 57 -1.21 15.17 1.76
C PRO A 57 -1.34 14.87 0.27
N ALA A 58 -1.61 13.62 -0.09
CA ALA A 58 -1.81 13.22 -1.48
C ALA A 58 -3.01 13.95 -2.11
N PHE A 59 -4.14 14.01 -1.41
CA PHE A 59 -5.33 14.71 -1.86
C PHE A 59 -5.05 16.19 -2.10
N PHE A 60 -4.42 16.88 -1.18
CA PHE A 60 -4.12 18.33 -1.33
C PHE A 60 -3.15 18.60 -2.49
N ILE A 61 -2.12 17.77 -2.66
CA ILE A 61 -1.19 17.90 -3.80
C ILE A 61 -1.91 17.66 -5.13
N LEU A 62 -2.81 16.68 -5.21
CA LEU A 62 -3.61 16.43 -6.40
C LEU A 62 -4.61 17.59 -6.64
N ALA A 63 -5.25 18.09 -5.58
CA ALA A 63 -6.21 19.19 -5.66
C ALA A 63 -5.57 20.55 -6.02
N ALA A 64 -4.29 20.75 -5.71
CA ALA A 64 -3.53 21.91 -6.15
C ALA A 64 -3.48 22.03 -7.69
N ARG A 65 -3.67 20.93 -8.41
CA ARG A 65 -3.68 20.83 -9.87
C ARG A 65 -4.91 20.05 -10.34
N PRO A 66 -6.04 20.73 -10.67
CA PRO A 66 -7.29 20.07 -11.05
C PRO A 66 -7.16 19.07 -12.20
N GLU A 67 -6.27 19.35 -13.14
CA GLU A 67 -5.98 18.45 -14.26
C GLU A 67 -5.32 17.12 -13.81
N ARG A 68 -4.62 17.10 -12.66
CA ARG A 68 -4.06 15.89 -12.07
C ARG A 68 -5.13 15.08 -11.34
N LEU A 69 -5.96 15.77 -10.57
CA LEU A 69 -7.09 15.15 -9.87
C LEU A 69 -8.09 14.56 -10.87
N ALA A 70 -8.37 15.26 -11.98
CA ALA A 70 -9.22 14.75 -13.04
C ALA A 70 -8.65 13.48 -13.67
N ARG A 71 -7.33 13.45 -13.95
CA ARG A 71 -6.67 12.24 -14.48
C ARG A 71 -6.65 11.09 -13.49
N PHE A 72 -6.39 11.35 -12.23
CA PHE A 72 -6.47 10.33 -11.17
C PHE A 72 -7.88 9.71 -11.11
N ARG A 73 -8.92 10.54 -11.25
CA ARG A 73 -10.32 10.08 -11.31
C ARG A 73 -10.64 9.32 -12.60
N ALA A 74 -10.05 9.71 -13.73
CA ALA A 74 -10.26 9.09 -15.03
C ALA A 74 -9.60 7.70 -15.14
N THR A 75 -8.62 7.37 -14.30
CA THR A 75 -8.02 6.01 -14.24
C THR A 75 -8.94 4.97 -13.58
N LYS A 76 -10.24 5.23 -13.51
CA LYS A 76 -11.26 4.27 -13.09
C LYS A 76 -11.51 3.24 -14.21
N ARG A 77 -10.49 2.41 -14.48
CA ARG A 77 -10.70 1.20 -15.29
C ARG A 77 -11.27 0.13 -14.38
N GLY A 78 -12.33 -0.51 -14.83
CA GLY A 78 -12.84 -1.73 -14.19
C GLY A 78 -11.77 -2.83 -14.31
N LEU A 79 -11.55 -3.56 -13.24
CA LEU A 79 -10.74 -4.77 -13.31
C LEU A 79 -11.54 -5.87 -14.00
N SER A 80 -10.93 -6.57 -14.97
CA SER A 80 -11.50 -7.81 -15.48
C SER A 80 -11.56 -8.86 -14.37
N VAL A 81 -12.44 -9.85 -14.51
CA VAL A 81 -12.54 -10.97 -13.56
C VAL A 81 -11.19 -11.69 -13.42
N ASN A 82 -10.48 -11.89 -14.54
CA ASN A 82 -9.16 -12.50 -14.56
C ASN A 82 -8.13 -11.64 -13.82
N ALA A 83 -8.11 -10.32 -14.06
CA ALA A 83 -7.21 -9.40 -13.36
C ALA A 83 -7.46 -9.40 -11.85
N VAL A 84 -8.72 -9.50 -11.40
CA VAL A 84 -9.07 -9.67 -9.98
C VAL A 84 -8.50 -10.99 -9.45
N GLY A 85 -8.69 -12.10 -10.17
CA GLY A 85 -8.19 -13.42 -9.80
C GLY A 85 -6.65 -13.45 -9.68
N TYR A 86 -5.94 -12.95 -10.69
CA TYR A 86 -4.48 -12.84 -10.65
C TYR A 86 -4.00 -11.91 -9.54
N THR A 87 -4.67 -10.79 -9.30
CA THR A 87 -4.33 -9.86 -8.22
C THR A 87 -4.50 -10.52 -6.85
N ALA A 88 -5.58 -11.26 -6.63
CA ALA A 88 -5.83 -11.98 -5.37
C ALA A 88 -4.80 -13.09 -5.15
N LEU A 89 -4.51 -13.89 -6.18
CA LEU A 89 -3.49 -14.94 -6.10
C LEU A 89 -2.09 -14.35 -5.84
N LEU A 90 -1.77 -13.24 -6.50
CA LEU A 90 -0.52 -12.53 -6.29
C LEU A 90 -0.41 -12.00 -4.86
N ALA A 91 -1.47 -11.41 -4.31
CA ALA A 91 -1.48 -10.90 -2.94
C ALA A 91 -1.21 -11.99 -1.91
N VAL A 92 -1.93 -13.11 -2.00
CA VAL A 92 -1.79 -14.23 -1.05
C VAL A 92 -0.41 -14.88 -1.18
N SER A 93 0.04 -15.17 -2.40
CA SER A 93 1.36 -15.77 -2.61
C SER A 93 2.51 -14.83 -2.26
N ALA A 94 2.36 -13.53 -2.50
CA ALA A 94 3.33 -12.51 -2.10
C ALA A 94 3.56 -12.49 -0.59
N THR A 95 2.57 -12.83 0.23
CA THR A 95 2.72 -12.86 1.69
C THR A 95 3.87 -13.77 2.11
N ILE A 96 3.98 -14.96 1.51
CA ILE A 96 5.05 -15.90 1.80
C ILE A 96 6.36 -15.49 1.14
N VAL A 97 6.34 -15.08 -0.13
CA VAL A 97 7.55 -14.68 -0.87
C VAL A 97 8.22 -13.46 -0.23
N VAL A 98 7.46 -12.45 0.11
CA VAL A 98 7.95 -11.21 0.75
C VAL A 98 8.47 -11.52 2.16
N SER A 99 7.77 -12.37 2.94
CA SER A 99 8.25 -12.80 4.26
C SER A 99 9.58 -13.57 4.18
N MET A 100 9.76 -14.42 3.16
CA MET A 100 11.02 -15.13 2.95
C MET A 100 12.17 -14.19 2.58
N ILE A 101 11.93 -13.21 1.71
CA ILE A 101 12.93 -12.19 1.37
C ILE A 101 13.33 -11.41 2.62
N ALA A 102 12.36 -11.00 3.45
CA ALA A 102 12.62 -10.29 4.70
C ALA A 102 13.40 -11.15 5.69
N ALA A 103 13.06 -12.43 5.84
CA ALA A 103 13.77 -13.35 6.74
C ALA A 103 15.23 -13.56 6.30
N ILE A 104 15.47 -13.83 5.01
CA ILE A 104 16.83 -14.01 4.47
C ILE A 104 17.65 -12.73 4.65
N TRP A 105 17.10 -11.58 4.33
CA TRP A 105 17.80 -10.31 4.47
C TRP A 105 18.02 -9.94 5.94
N GLY A 106 17.06 -10.21 6.82
CA GLY A 106 17.19 -10.03 8.26
C GLY A 106 18.35 -10.85 8.83
N GLU A 107 18.52 -12.11 8.37
CA GLU A 107 19.66 -12.95 8.77
C GLU A 107 21.00 -12.40 8.25
N VAL A 108 21.04 -11.88 7.02
CA VAL A 108 22.23 -11.18 6.49
C VAL A 108 22.59 -9.96 7.36
N LEU A 109 21.60 -9.16 7.75
CA LEU A 109 21.84 -8.00 8.61
C LEU A 109 22.34 -8.42 10.00
N ASN A 110 21.74 -9.45 10.57
CA ASN A 110 22.15 -9.96 11.88
C ASN A 110 23.58 -10.53 11.84
N SER A 111 23.87 -11.41 10.89
CA SER A 111 25.18 -12.08 10.80
C SER A 111 26.32 -11.13 10.40
N SER A 112 26.05 -10.15 9.52
CA SER A 112 27.10 -9.27 8.98
C SER A 112 27.27 -7.97 9.77
N PHE A 113 26.19 -7.45 10.35
CA PHE A 113 26.15 -6.13 11.00
C PHE A 113 25.68 -6.17 12.46
N GLN A 114 25.37 -7.37 13.00
CA GLN A 114 24.82 -7.55 14.36
C GLN A 114 23.53 -6.73 14.57
N TYR A 115 22.78 -6.50 13.49
CA TYR A 115 21.54 -5.75 13.52
C TYR A 115 20.35 -6.70 13.61
N THR A 116 19.51 -6.47 14.60
CA THR A 116 18.22 -7.15 14.75
C THR A 116 17.10 -6.09 14.80
N GLU A 117 16.06 -6.29 14.01
CA GLU A 117 14.90 -5.40 14.03
C GLU A 117 14.25 -5.44 15.41
N PRO A 118 13.87 -4.27 15.99
CA PRO A 118 13.14 -4.25 17.26
C PRO A 118 11.84 -5.06 17.16
N ALA A 119 11.60 -5.89 18.15
CA ALA A 119 10.40 -6.72 18.20
C ALA A 119 9.15 -5.84 18.20
N GLN A 120 8.27 -6.09 17.23
CA GLN A 120 6.96 -5.43 17.20
C GLN A 120 5.97 -6.22 18.05
N PRO A 121 5.11 -5.53 18.85
CA PRO A 121 4.12 -6.23 19.63
C PRO A 121 3.17 -6.97 18.71
N ARG A 122 3.04 -8.28 18.95
CA ARG A 122 2.10 -9.11 18.21
C ARG A 122 0.71 -8.91 18.80
N ILE A 123 -0.20 -8.43 17.98
CA ILE A 123 -1.58 -8.20 18.38
C ILE A 123 -2.46 -9.18 17.64
N VAL A 124 -3.13 -10.04 18.39
CA VAL A 124 -4.05 -11.03 17.87
C VAL A 124 -5.47 -10.61 18.22
N PRO A 125 -6.33 -10.29 17.22
CA PRO A 125 -7.74 -9.98 17.48
C PRO A 125 -8.45 -11.15 18.13
N GLN A 126 -9.23 -10.88 19.20
CA GLN A 126 -9.83 -11.92 20.04
C GLN A 126 -11.30 -12.20 19.69
N ASN A 127 -11.98 -11.25 19.04
CA ASN A 127 -13.39 -11.34 18.70
C ASN A 127 -13.69 -10.71 17.34
N ALA A 128 -14.90 -10.88 16.83
CA ALA A 128 -15.29 -10.41 15.51
C ALA A 128 -15.16 -8.88 15.33
N ALA A 129 -15.43 -8.10 16.37
CA ALA A 129 -15.31 -6.65 16.31
C ALA A 129 -13.84 -6.21 16.22
N GLU A 130 -12.95 -6.84 16.96
CA GLU A 130 -11.52 -6.61 16.87
C GLU A 130 -10.95 -7.04 15.51
N TRP A 131 -11.41 -8.17 14.94
CA TRP A 131 -11.05 -8.58 13.58
C TRP A 131 -11.49 -7.58 12.54
N ALA A 132 -12.74 -7.08 12.65
CA ALA A 132 -13.23 -6.05 11.74
C ALA A 132 -12.40 -4.77 11.82
N LEU A 133 -12.10 -4.32 13.04
CA LEU A 133 -11.29 -3.12 13.28
C LEU A 133 -9.83 -3.33 12.82
N ALA A 134 -9.25 -4.50 13.06
CA ALA A 134 -7.91 -4.85 12.60
C ALA A 134 -7.83 -4.83 11.06
N LEU A 135 -8.76 -5.47 10.36
CA LEU A 135 -8.82 -5.44 8.90
C LEU A 135 -9.01 -4.03 8.35
N LEU A 136 -9.87 -3.23 8.99
CA LEU A 136 -10.07 -1.84 8.61
C LEU A 136 -8.78 -1.02 8.75
N SER A 137 -8.12 -1.13 9.92
CA SER A 137 -6.99 -0.27 10.30
C SER A 137 -5.65 -0.72 9.73
N THR A 138 -5.45 -2.01 9.44
CA THR A 138 -4.17 -2.53 8.95
C THR A 138 -4.19 -2.97 7.48
N ALA A 139 -5.38 -3.16 6.91
CA ALA A 139 -5.50 -3.59 5.51
C ALA A 139 -6.21 -2.56 4.62
N LEU A 140 -7.44 -2.20 4.93
CA LEU A 140 -8.25 -1.38 4.02
C LEU A 140 -7.81 0.10 4.00
N VAL A 141 -7.69 0.72 5.19
CA VAL A 141 -7.32 2.15 5.28
C VAL A 141 -5.90 2.40 4.79
N PRO A 142 -4.86 1.63 5.20
CA PRO A 142 -3.52 1.77 4.64
C PRO A 142 -3.48 1.57 3.13
N ALA A 143 -4.12 0.53 2.60
CA ALA A 143 -4.15 0.29 1.17
C ALA A 143 -4.74 1.47 0.38
N LEU A 144 -5.81 2.11 0.87
CA LEU A 144 -6.38 3.29 0.23
C LEU A 144 -5.48 4.52 0.36
N ALA A 145 -4.99 4.79 1.57
CA ALA A 145 -4.23 5.99 1.88
C ALA A 145 -2.84 5.98 1.21
N GLU A 146 -2.12 4.87 1.35
CA GLU A 146 -0.79 4.71 0.79
C GLU A 146 -0.82 4.59 -0.74
N GLU A 147 -1.78 3.85 -1.33
CA GLU A 147 -1.87 3.80 -2.78
C GLU A 147 -2.24 5.16 -3.37
N MET A 148 -3.07 5.97 -2.69
CA MET A 148 -3.33 7.34 -3.12
C MET A 148 -2.06 8.20 -3.08
N CYS A 149 -1.24 8.05 -2.07
CA CYS A 149 0.03 8.76 -1.92
C CYS A 149 1.08 8.28 -2.94
N PHE A 150 1.37 7.00 -2.94
CA PHE A 150 2.47 6.46 -3.74
C PHE A 150 2.10 6.29 -5.21
N ARG A 151 0.94 5.72 -5.54
CA ARG A 151 0.56 5.39 -6.93
C ARG A 151 -0.24 6.52 -7.58
N GLY A 152 -1.18 7.08 -6.83
CA GLY A 152 -1.99 8.20 -7.33
C GLY A 152 -1.18 9.49 -7.51
N MET A 153 -0.37 9.83 -6.52
CA MET A 153 0.40 11.08 -6.52
C MET A 153 1.85 10.88 -6.98
N LEU A 154 2.68 10.17 -6.20
CA LEU A 154 4.15 10.14 -6.42
C LEU A 154 4.52 9.45 -7.73
N GLN A 155 4.07 8.23 -7.96
CA GLN A 155 4.31 7.49 -9.20
C GLN A 155 3.76 8.25 -10.41
N GLY A 156 2.56 8.82 -10.29
CA GLY A 156 1.98 9.64 -11.34
C GLY A 156 2.77 10.90 -11.68
N LEU A 157 3.53 11.46 -10.73
CA LEU A 157 4.44 12.58 -10.95
C LEU A 157 5.76 12.14 -11.59
N LEU A 158 6.35 11.07 -11.05
CA LEU A 158 7.67 10.60 -11.46
C LEU A 158 7.67 9.95 -12.84
N THR A 159 6.70 9.12 -13.16
CA THR A 159 6.64 8.41 -14.44
C THR A 159 6.50 9.33 -15.65
N ARG A 160 6.03 10.57 -15.47
CA ARG A 160 5.99 11.58 -16.54
C ARG A 160 7.36 12.10 -16.92
N ARG A 161 8.27 12.25 -15.95
CA ARG A 161 9.63 12.74 -16.16
C ARG A 161 10.62 11.62 -16.34
N LEU A 162 10.37 10.49 -15.68
CA LEU A 162 11.22 9.31 -15.61
C LEU A 162 10.40 8.05 -15.92
N PRO A 163 9.95 7.81 -17.17
CA PRO A 163 8.98 6.76 -17.51
C PRO A 163 9.43 5.35 -17.13
N ARG A 164 10.75 5.09 -17.16
CA ARG A 164 11.34 3.79 -16.79
C ARG A 164 11.65 3.67 -15.31
N ALA A 165 12.17 4.75 -14.72
CA ALA A 165 12.63 4.75 -13.32
C ALA A 165 11.52 5.12 -12.31
N GLY A 166 10.43 5.78 -12.74
CA GLY A 166 9.41 6.29 -11.83
C GLY A 166 8.76 5.23 -10.94
N VAL A 167 8.52 4.01 -11.45
CA VAL A 167 7.99 2.89 -10.66
C VAL A 167 9.02 2.44 -9.62
N TRP A 168 10.28 2.29 -10.00
CA TRP A 168 11.38 1.85 -9.14
C TRP A 168 11.65 2.83 -8.01
N ILE A 169 11.71 4.12 -8.32
CA ILE A 169 11.90 5.18 -7.31
C ILE A 169 10.72 5.20 -6.33
N THR A 170 9.48 5.07 -6.83
CA THR A 170 8.30 5.01 -5.97
C THR A 170 8.32 3.79 -5.07
N ALA A 171 8.72 2.63 -5.59
CA ALA A 171 8.85 1.41 -4.80
C ALA A 171 9.93 1.53 -3.71
N LEU A 172 11.04 2.19 -4.02
CA LEU A 172 12.10 2.46 -3.04
C LEU A 172 11.62 3.42 -1.94
N CYS A 173 10.91 4.50 -2.30
CA CYS A 173 10.31 5.42 -1.34
C CYS A 173 9.28 4.71 -0.45
N PHE A 174 8.45 3.84 -1.05
CA PHE A 174 7.48 3.02 -0.33
C PHE A 174 8.16 2.11 0.70
N ALA A 175 9.20 1.40 0.30
CA ALA A 175 9.95 0.54 1.22
C ALA A 175 10.65 1.33 2.33
N ALA A 176 11.29 2.45 1.99
CA ALA A 176 12.08 3.25 2.92
C ALA A 176 11.24 3.89 4.02
N ILE A 177 9.99 4.32 3.72
CA ILE A 177 9.13 5.01 4.71
C ILE A 177 8.66 4.09 5.84
N HIS A 178 8.70 2.78 5.65
CA HIS A 178 8.37 1.81 6.68
C HIS A 178 9.42 1.73 7.80
N LEU A 179 10.64 2.23 7.55
CA LEU A 179 11.76 2.24 8.51
C LEU A 179 12.09 0.86 9.09
N GLN A 180 11.77 -0.20 8.37
CA GLN A 180 12.03 -1.59 8.71
C GLN A 180 13.19 -2.11 7.85
N TRP A 181 14.40 -2.03 8.38
CA TRP A 181 15.60 -2.37 7.61
C TRP A 181 15.68 -3.83 7.20
N SER A 182 15.19 -4.74 8.06
CA SER A 182 15.10 -6.17 7.77
C SER A 182 14.08 -6.49 6.66
N ALA A 183 13.07 -5.65 6.48
CA ALA A 183 12.05 -5.83 5.46
C ALA A 183 12.30 -4.98 4.20
N LEU A 184 13.32 -4.13 4.15
CA LEU A 184 13.52 -3.15 3.07
C LEU A 184 13.52 -3.79 1.66
N PRO A 185 14.30 -4.85 1.35
CA PRO A 185 14.25 -5.48 0.01
C PRO A 185 12.90 -6.13 -0.28
N ALA A 186 12.26 -6.70 0.73
CA ALA A 186 10.98 -7.35 0.63
C ALA A 186 9.85 -6.33 0.31
N LEU A 187 9.81 -5.22 1.03
CA LEU A 187 8.90 -4.11 0.79
C LEU A 187 9.16 -3.42 -0.56
N PHE A 188 10.41 -3.39 -1.01
CA PHE A 188 10.76 -2.90 -2.34
C PHE A 188 10.16 -3.79 -3.43
N VAL A 189 10.26 -5.12 -3.31
CA VAL A 189 9.65 -6.09 -4.26
C VAL A 189 8.12 -5.93 -4.25
N LEU A 190 7.50 -5.83 -3.08
CA LEU A 190 6.07 -5.54 -2.95
C LEU A 190 5.72 -4.19 -3.61
N GLY A 191 6.51 -3.17 -3.35
CA GLY A 191 6.37 -1.84 -3.95
C GLY A 191 6.40 -1.84 -5.47
N LEU A 192 7.27 -2.67 -6.08
CA LEU A 192 7.31 -2.89 -7.52
C LEU A 192 6.03 -3.59 -8.01
N ALA A 193 5.60 -4.64 -7.32
CA ALA A 193 4.38 -5.37 -7.69
C ALA A 193 3.16 -4.43 -7.70
N LEU A 194 2.98 -3.63 -6.66
CA LEU A 194 1.93 -2.62 -6.55
C LEU A 194 2.04 -1.56 -7.66
N GLY A 195 3.27 -1.07 -7.91
CA GLY A 195 3.52 -0.06 -8.92
C GLY A 195 3.20 -0.51 -10.35
N TYR A 196 3.54 -1.76 -10.68
CA TYR A 196 3.24 -2.34 -12.00
C TYR A 196 1.78 -2.74 -12.14
N ALA A 197 1.14 -3.28 -11.08
CA ALA A 197 -0.29 -3.55 -11.06
C ALA A 197 -1.10 -2.26 -11.31
N ASN A 198 -0.74 -1.17 -10.62
CA ASN A 198 -1.35 0.13 -10.85
C ASN A 198 -1.10 0.67 -12.28
N LYS A 199 0.10 0.50 -12.81
CA LYS A 199 0.44 0.95 -14.17
C LYS A 199 -0.36 0.20 -15.23
N ARG A 200 -0.59 -1.10 -15.05
CA ARG A 200 -1.26 -1.97 -16.01
C ARG A 200 -2.78 -1.91 -15.90
N HIS A 201 -3.32 -1.97 -14.68
CA HIS A 201 -4.74 -2.14 -14.42
C HIS A 201 -5.38 -0.98 -13.64
N GLY A 202 -4.60 0.07 -13.33
CA GLY A 202 -5.09 1.28 -12.66
C GLY A 202 -5.08 1.19 -11.13
N PHE A 203 -5.53 2.28 -10.52
CA PHE A 203 -5.46 2.52 -9.08
C PHE A 203 -6.07 1.38 -8.23
N TRP A 204 -7.22 0.87 -8.62
CA TRP A 204 -7.93 -0.15 -7.85
C TRP A 204 -7.24 -1.52 -7.85
N ALA A 205 -6.41 -1.82 -8.86
CA ALA A 205 -5.57 -3.03 -8.83
C ALA A 205 -4.50 -2.94 -7.74
N GLY A 206 -3.86 -1.77 -7.59
CA GLY A 206 -2.94 -1.51 -6.49
C GLY A 206 -3.61 -1.63 -5.13
N VAL A 207 -4.76 -0.98 -4.94
CA VAL A 207 -5.55 -1.04 -3.68
C VAL A 207 -5.96 -2.47 -3.35
N LEU A 208 -6.45 -3.23 -4.32
CA LEU A 208 -6.86 -4.62 -4.12
C LEU A 208 -5.66 -5.50 -3.74
N LEU A 209 -4.56 -5.40 -4.49
CA LEU A 209 -3.34 -6.15 -4.20
C LEU A 209 -2.82 -5.84 -2.79
N HIS A 210 -2.72 -4.57 -2.45
CA HIS A 210 -2.21 -4.10 -1.17
C HIS A 210 -3.11 -4.52 0.00
N GLY A 211 -4.41 -4.26 -0.11
CA GLY A 211 -5.37 -4.60 0.94
C GLY A 211 -5.45 -6.11 1.19
N LEU A 212 -5.47 -6.93 0.14
CA LEU A 212 -5.45 -8.40 0.28
C LEU A 212 -4.11 -8.91 0.84
N TYR A 213 -2.98 -8.32 0.43
CA TYR A 213 -1.69 -8.65 1.00
C TYR A 213 -1.65 -8.36 2.51
N ASN A 214 -2.04 -7.16 2.94
CA ASN A 214 -2.05 -6.78 4.35
C ASN A 214 -3.04 -7.64 5.17
N ALA A 215 -4.21 -7.96 4.62
CA ALA A 215 -5.17 -8.87 5.25
C ALA A 215 -4.59 -10.28 5.41
N ALA A 216 -3.89 -10.80 4.39
CA ALA A 216 -3.23 -12.10 4.46
C ALA A 216 -2.07 -12.11 5.48
N VAL A 217 -1.29 -11.03 5.56
CA VAL A 217 -0.25 -10.86 6.60
C VAL A 217 -0.87 -10.86 7.99
N LEU A 218 -1.97 -10.14 8.21
CA LEU A 218 -2.70 -10.11 9.49
C LEU A 218 -3.17 -11.53 9.89
N VAL A 219 -3.77 -12.27 8.97
CA VAL A 219 -4.24 -13.65 9.23
C VAL A 219 -3.07 -14.58 9.52
N LEU A 220 -2.01 -14.53 8.70
CA LEU A 220 -0.84 -15.38 8.84
C LEU A 220 -0.14 -15.14 10.19
N SER A 221 0.08 -13.88 10.55
CA SER A 221 0.71 -13.50 11.82
C SER A 221 -0.15 -13.86 13.03
N SER A 222 -1.50 -13.78 12.91
CA SER A 222 -2.42 -14.10 14.00
C SER A 222 -2.54 -15.59 14.28
N ARG A 223 -2.28 -16.46 13.29
CA ARG A 223 -2.48 -17.91 13.39
C ARG A 223 -1.22 -18.74 13.65
N GLU A 224 -0.04 -18.11 13.72
CA GLU A 224 1.26 -18.79 13.86
C GLU A 224 1.49 -19.90 12.81
N ILE A 225 1.05 -19.66 11.60
CA ILE A 225 1.20 -20.63 10.53
C ILE A 225 2.70 -20.80 10.22
N GLY A 226 3.22 -21.98 10.47
CA GLY A 226 4.61 -22.31 10.17
C GLY A 226 4.85 -22.31 8.66
N ILE A 227 5.89 -21.60 8.22
CA ILE A 227 6.29 -21.59 6.81
C ILE A 227 7.23 -22.76 6.56
N THR A 228 6.75 -23.73 5.78
CA THR A 228 7.53 -24.92 5.38
C THR A 228 8.04 -24.77 3.94
N LEU A 229 9.10 -25.52 3.60
CA LEU A 229 9.66 -25.49 2.24
C LEU A 229 8.62 -25.77 1.12
N PRO A 230 7.73 -26.76 1.24
CA PRO A 230 6.67 -26.95 0.24
C PRO A 230 5.77 -25.72 0.07
N ILE A 231 5.38 -25.05 1.16
CA ILE A 231 4.58 -23.82 1.10
C ILE A 231 5.33 -22.72 0.34
N VAL A 232 6.62 -22.54 0.63
CA VAL A 232 7.46 -21.55 -0.08
C VAL A 232 7.50 -21.85 -1.58
N LEU A 233 7.74 -23.10 -1.97
CA LEU A 233 7.81 -23.49 -3.38
C LEU A 233 6.47 -23.26 -4.10
N VAL A 234 5.37 -23.70 -3.52
CA VAL A 234 4.02 -23.50 -4.10
C VAL A 234 3.69 -22.01 -4.22
N CYS A 235 3.94 -21.21 -3.17
CA CYS A 235 3.68 -19.79 -3.21
C CYS A 235 4.60 -19.05 -4.20
N THR A 236 5.86 -19.48 -4.36
CA THR A 236 6.76 -18.89 -5.35
C THR A 236 6.29 -19.16 -6.78
N ILE A 237 5.85 -20.39 -7.07
CA ILE A 237 5.28 -20.75 -8.37
C ILE A 237 3.98 -19.96 -8.62
N ALA A 238 3.10 -19.89 -7.62
CA ALA A 238 1.85 -19.14 -7.69
C ALA A 238 2.09 -17.63 -7.90
N PHE A 239 3.09 -17.07 -7.23
CA PHE A 239 3.50 -15.66 -7.41
C PHE A 239 3.96 -15.40 -8.84
N ILE A 240 4.84 -16.23 -9.39
CA ILE A 240 5.34 -16.08 -10.76
C ILE A 240 4.21 -16.23 -11.78
N PHE A 241 3.33 -17.22 -11.57
CA PHE A 241 2.17 -17.44 -12.43
C PHE A 241 1.20 -16.24 -12.39
N ALA A 242 0.83 -15.81 -11.20
CA ALA A 242 -0.09 -14.67 -11.01
C ALA A 242 0.51 -13.37 -11.56
N TRP A 243 1.81 -13.13 -11.33
CA TRP A 243 2.52 -11.99 -11.89
C TRP A 243 2.48 -11.98 -13.41
N ARG A 244 2.82 -13.12 -14.05
CA ARG A 244 2.78 -13.24 -15.51
C ARG A 244 1.36 -13.04 -16.05
N GLY A 245 0.37 -13.70 -15.44
CA GLY A 245 -1.02 -13.57 -15.82
C GLY A 245 -1.50 -12.12 -15.75
N LEU A 246 -1.21 -11.44 -14.63
CA LEU A 246 -1.60 -10.03 -14.44
C LEU A 246 -0.91 -9.10 -15.47
N MET A 247 0.36 -9.35 -15.80
CA MET A 247 1.08 -8.53 -16.78
C MET A 247 0.70 -8.81 -18.24
N GLN A 248 0.19 -9.99 -18.56
CA GLN A 248 -0.24 -10.39 -19.89
C GLN A 248 -1.73 -10.11 -20.16
N GLU A 249 -2.54 -9.96 -19.10
CA GLU A 249 -3.97 -9.69 -19.24
C GLU A 249 -4.18 -8.44 -20.09
N GLU A 250 -4.91 -8.60 -21.21
CA GLU A 250 -5.23 -7.49 -22.10
C GLU A 250 -6.25 -6.56 -21.45
N GLU A 251 -6.10 -5.27 -21.70
CA GLU A 251 -7.12 -4.29 -21.27
C GLU A 251 -8.44 -4.64 -21.96
N PRO A 252 -9.59 -4.65 -21.23
CA PRO A 252 -10.88 -4.80 -21.88
C PRO A 252 -10.99 -3.74 -22.98
N HIS A 253 -11.10 -4.18 -24.21
CA HIS A 253 -11.42 -3.30 -25.32
C HIS A 253 -12.79 -2.68 -25.02
N HIS A 254 -12.84 -1.39 -24.69
CA HIS A 254 -14.04 -0.63 -24.91
C HIS A 254 -14.23 -0.64 -26.44
N GLU A 255 -15.18 -1.44 -26.91
CA GLU A 255 -15.78 -1.18 -28.21
C GLU A 255 -16.11 0.31 -28.21
N ALA A 256 -15.40 1.04 -29.07
CA ALA A 256 -15.79 2.40 -29.35
C ALA A 256 -17.24 2.29 -29.84
N ASP A 257 -18.18 2.81 -29.03
CA ASP A 257 -19.55 2.95 -29.42
C ASP A 257 -19.53 3.60 -30.81
N GLY A 258 -19.78 2.73 -31.80
CA GLY A 258 -20.01 3.13 -33.17
C GLY A 258 -21.33 3.85 -33.29
N THR A 259 -21.39 5.07 -32.78
CA THR A 259 -22.37 6.05 -33.20
C THR A 259 -21.68 7.04 -34.12
N GLY A 260 -21.29 6.52 -35.30
CA GLY A 260 -21.28 7.39 -36.45
C GLY A 260 -22.74 7.82 -36.75
N LEU A 261 -23.01 9.08 -36.52
CA LEU A 261 -23.95 9.93 -37.28
C LEU A 261 -23.66 11.38 -36.93
#